data_14447f9dfd4cc26b67261f1436b76fd1
#
_entry.id   14447f9dfd4cc26b67261f1436b76fd1
#
_cell.length_a   1.000
_cell.length_b   1.000
_cell.length_c   1.000
_cell.angle_alpha   90.00
_cell.angle_beta   90.00
_cell.angle_gamma   90.00
#
_symmetry.space_group_name_H-M   'P 1'
#
loop_
_entity.id
_entity.type
_entity.pdbx_description
1 polymer ?
#
loop_
_entity_poly.entity_id
_entity_poly.type
_entity_poly.pdbx_seq_one_letter_code
_entity_poly.pdbx_strand_id
1 'polypeptide(L)'
;ETRLREWRHPTLVLVHPRVEHMSLFAFGHNRELIDEGYRATAGVLDSLGDQMEGGIYPKKRVEVRVDRSRCIGCGMCVMHSPAVFRMADDQRAEVIASVQTWSPLDGAYVRNCPTYAISVRLAPPGV
;
A
#
# COMPACT_ATOMS: atom_id res chain seq x y z
N GLU A 1 18.24 -12.21 8.41
CA GLU A 1 18.36 -10.79 8.77
C GLU A 1 19.34 -10.03 7.87
N THR A 2 20.50 -10.59 7.55
CA THR A 2 21.50 -9.96 6.68
C THR A 2 20.93 -9.63 5.28
N ARG A 3 20.18 -10.55 4.69
CA ARG A 3 19.53 -10.32 3.37
C ARG A 3 18.52 -9.18 3.40
N LEU A 4 17.78 -9.03 4.49
CA LEU A 4 16.80 -7.95 4.65
C LEU A 4 17.49 -6.58 4.80
N ARG A 5 18.66 -6.53 5.43
CA ARG A 5 19.45 -5.30 5.56
C ARG A 5 20.01 -4.80 4.23
N GLU A 6 20.27 -5.71 3.30
CA GLU A 6 20.75 -5.39 1.96
C GLU A 6 19.62 -5.03 0.98
N TRP A 7 18.39 -5.21 1.38
CA TRP A 7 17.22 -4.91 0.55
C TRP A 7 17.10 -3.41 0.28
N ARG A 8 16.95 -3.05 -0.99
CA ARG A 8 16.91 -1.65 -1.43
C ARG A 8 15.55 -1.22 -1.99
N HIS A 9 14.83 -2.14 -2.59
CA HIS A 9 13.58 -1.82 -3.28
C HIS A 9 12.55 -2.95 -3.15
N PRO A 10 11.31 -2.69 -2.70
CA PRO A 10 10.83 -1.43 -2.11
C PRO A 10 11.52 -1.11 -0.79
N THR A 11 11.36 0.10 -0.29
CA THR A 11 11.90 0.48 1.02
C THR A 11 11.39 -0.45 2.11
N LEU A 12 12.29 -1.04 2.86
CA LEU A 12 11.97 -1.97 3.94
C LEU A 12 12.25 -1.32 5.29
N VAL A 13 11.23 -1.30 6.13
CA VAL A 13 11.34 -0.82 7.51
C VAL A 13 11.28 -2.03 8.44
N LEU A 14 12.35 -2.26 9.20
CA LEU A 14 12.43 -3.34 10.17
C LEU A 14 12.12 -2.82 11.56
N VAL A 15 11.17 -3.47 12.23
CA VAL A 15 10.80 -3.21 13.61
C VAL A 15 11.13 -4.44 14.43
N HIS A 16 11.91 -4.27 15.50
CA HIS A 16 12.30 -5.35 16.42
C HIS A 16 11.72 -5.10 17.82
N PRO A 17 10.52 -5.59 18.13
CA PRO A 17 10.02 -5.57 19.50
C PRO A 17 10.91 -6.42 20.41
N ARG A 18 11.15 -5.95 21.63
CA ARG A 18 11.95 -6.67 22.63
C ARG A 18 11.06 -7.63 23.42
N VAL A 19 10.87 -8.82 22.88
CA VAL A 19 9.98 -9.84 23.45
C VAL A 19 10.69 -11.15 23.82
N GLU A 20 12.01 -11.17 23.74
CA GLU A 20 12.83 -12.36 23.98
C GLU A 20 12.68 -12.91 25.42
N HIS A 21 12.34 -12.04 26.37
CA HIS A 21 12.10 -12.42 27.77
C HIS A 21 10.74 -13.08 27.99
N MET A 22 9.86 -13.11 26.97
CA MET A 22 8.53 -13.68 27.06
C MET A 22 8.51 -15.10 26.52
N SER A 23 7.83 -16.00 27.23
CA SER A 23 7.60 -17.36 26.75
C SER A 23 6.58 -17.36 25.59
N LEU A 24 6.78 -18.25 24.61
CA LEU A 24 5.83 -18.49 23.53
C LEU A 24 4.42 -18.87 24.03
N PHE A 25 4.32 -19.37 25.26
CA PHE A 25 3.06 -19.79 25.86
C PHE A 25 2.53 -18.81 26.93
N ALA A 26 3.08 -17.61 26.97
CA ALA A 26 2.69 -16.59 27.95
C ALA A 26 1.46 -15.80 27.52
N PHE A 27 0.34 -16.48 27.35
CA PHE A 27 -0.91 -15.87 26.86
C PHE A 27 -1.50 -14.78 27.77
N GLY A 28 -1.06 -14.71 29.02
CA GLY A 28 -1.48 -13.68 29.98
C GLY A 28 -0.81 -12.30 29.78
N HIS A 29 0.19 -12.19 28.89
CA HIS A 29 0.96 -10.97 28.67
C HIS A 29 0.60 -10.23 27.37
N ASN A 30 -0.61 -10.40 26.87
CA ASN A 30 -1.03 -9.81 25.60
C ASN A 30 -0.94 -8.28 25.59
N ARG A 31 -1.34 -7.63 26.68
CA ARG A 31 -1.24 -6.16 26.80
C ARG A 31 0.20 -5.69 26.71
N GLU A 32 1.11 -6.37 27.40
CA GLU A 32 2.54 -6.07 27.39
C GLU A 32 3.15 -6.26 25.99
N LEU A 33 2.76 -7.31 25.26
CA LEU A 33 3.17 -7.56 23.88
C LEU A 33 2.68 -6.46 22.93
N ILE A 34 1.43 -6.04 23.09
CA ILE A 34 0.83 -4.96 22.29
C ILE A 34 1.57 -3.63 22.56
N ASP A 35 1.80 -3.30 23.83
CA ASP A 35 2.49 -2.07 24.23
C ASP A 35 3.92 -2.05 23.71
N GLU A 36 4.63 -3.16 23.77
CA GLU A 36 6.00 -3.28 23.24
C GLU A 36 6.03 -3.16 21.72
N GLY A 37 5.10 -3.79 21.03
CA GLY A 37 4.97 -3.67 19.58
C GLY A 37 4.69 -2.21 19.15
N TYR A 38 3.78 -1.56 19.85
CA TYR A 38 3.47 -0.15 19.61
C TYR A 38 4.69 0.75 19.84
N ARG A 39 5.36 0.58 20.98
CA ARG A 39 6.52 1.39 21.34
C ARG A 39 7.67 1.20 20.36
N ALA A 40 7.98 -0.03 19.97
CA ALA A 40 9.03 -0.34 19.02
C ALA A 40 8.74 0.27 17.65
N THR A 41 7.49 0.16 17.19
CA THR A 41 7.06 0.71 15.90
C THR A 41 7.08 2.24 15.92
N ALA A 42 6.52 2.87 16.94
CA ALA A 42 6.51 4.31 17.08
C ALA A 42 7.93 4.91 17.09
N GLY A 43 8.85 4.27 17.82
CA GLY A 43 10.25 4.70 17.87
C GLY A 43 10.94 4.63 16.51
N VAL A 44 10.69 3.58 15.74
CA VAL A 44 11.24 3.44 14.38
C VAL A 44 10.64 4.49 13.43
N LEU A 45 9.33 4.71 13.48
CA LEU A 45 8.65 5.69 12.63
C LEU A 45 9.11 7.12 12.94
N ASP A 46 9.27 7.48 14.22
CA ASP A 46 9.76 8.80 14.62
C ASP A 46 11.18 9.05 14.10
N SER A 47 12.06 8.02 14.15
CA SER A 47 13.42 8.15 13.64
C SER A 47 13.50 8.24 12.11
N LEU A 48 12.49 7.70 11.40
CA LEU A 48 12.42 7.74 9.94
C LEU A 48 11.78 9.02 9.40
N GLY A 49 10.93 9.68 10.18
CA GLY A 49 10.17 10.85 9.74
C GLY A 49 11.02 11.96 9.15
N ASP A 50 12.20 12.19 9.72
CA ASP A 50 13.14 13.20 9.26
C ASP A 50 14.00 12.75 8.07
N GLN A 51 14.09 11.44 7.82
CA GLN A 51 14.95 10.85 6.78
C GLN A 51 14.23 10.55 5.48
N MET A 52 12.89 10.52 5.50
CA MET A 52 12.08 10.18 4.33
C MET A 52 11.35 11.42 3.82
N GLU A 53 11.91 12.03 2.80
CA GLU A 53 11.26 13.13 2.10
C GLU A 53 9.91 12.67 1.52
N GLY A 54 8.83 13.34 1.92
CA GLY A 54 7.47 12.96 1.52
C GLY A 54 6.85 11.82 2.31
N GLY A 55 7.50 11.34 3.40
CA GLY A 55 7.00 10.27 4.26
C GLY A 55 7.37 8.86 3.81
N ILE A 56 6.81 7.84 4.47
CA ILE A 56 7.09 6.42 4.21
C ILE A 56 6.64 6.00 2.80
N TYR A 57 5.54 6.58 2.33
CA TYR A 57 5.00 6.32 0.99
C TYR A 57 4.94 7.64 0.21
N PRO A 58 6.07 8.12 -0.34
CA PRO A 58 6.07 9.35 -1.12
C PRO A 58 5.17 9.20 -2.35
N LYS A 59 4.43 10.25 -2.67
CA LYS A 59 3.57 10.26 -3.86
C LYS A 59 4.43 10.34 -5.12
N LYS A 60 4.04 9.54 -6.12
CA LYS A 60 4.69 9.49 -7.43
C LYS A 60 3.64 9.60 -8.51
N ARG A 61 4.05 10.08 -9.68
CA ARG A 61 3.18 10.05 -10.86
C ARG A 61 3.08 8.63 -11.37
N VAL A 62 1.86 8.14 -11.50
CA VAL A 62 1.56 6.78 -11.93
C VAL A 62 0.52 6.79 -13.04
N GLU A 63 0.53 5.76 -13.85
CA GLU A 63 -0.47 5.49 -14.86
C GLU A 63 -1.32 4.29 -14.41
N VAL A 64 -2.62 4.50 -14.35
CA VAL A 64 -3.60 3.49 -13.95
C VAL A 64 -4.25 2.91 -15.20
N ARG A 65 -4.35 1.58 -15.26
CA ARG A 65 -4.97 0.85 -16.38
C ARG A 65 -5.94 -0.20 -15.88
N VAL A 66 -6.98 -0.42 -16.67
CA VAL A 66 -7.93 -1.51 -16.47
C VAL A 66 -7.83 -2.49 -17.64
N ASP A 67 -7.60 -3.76 -17.33
CA ASP A 67 -7.78 -4.84 -18.29
C ASP A 67 -9.28 -5.17 -18.33
N ARG A 68 -9.98 -4.63 -19.32
CA ARG A 68 -11.43 -4.78 -19.44
C ARG A 68 -11.86 -6.20 -19.70
N SER A 69 -10.96 -7.04 -20.23
CA SER A 69 -11.24 -8.48 -20.43
C SER A 69 -11.37 -9.23 -19.11
N ARG A 70 -10.69 -8.74 -18.06
CA ARG A 70 -10.76 -9.31 -16.70
C ARG A 70 -11.83 -8.67 -15.83
N CYS A 71 -12.27 -7.47 -16.17
CA CYS A 71 -13.26 -6.72 -15.39
C CYS A 71 -14.62 -7.42 -15.43
N ILE A 72 -15.21 -7.66 -14.27
CA ILE A 72 -16.54 -8.28 -14.11
C ILE A 72 -17.65 -7.28 -13.82
N GLY A 73 -17.35 -5.99 -13.80
CA GLY A 73 -18.34 -4.94 -13.57
C GLY A 73 -18.81 -4.82 -12.13
N CYS A 74 -17.99 -5.19 -11.14
CA CYS A 74 -18.39 -5.15 -9.72
C CYS A 74 -18.56 -3.73 -9.16
N GLY A 75 -18.01 -2.70 -9.82
CA GLY A 75 -18.16 -1.30 -9.42
C GLY A 75 -17.31 -0.84 -8.25
N MET A 76 -16.48 -1.71 -7.66
CA MET A 76 -15.66 -1.37 -6.48
C MET A 76 -14.67 -0.23 -6.76
N CYS A 77 -14.03 -0.23 -7.92
CA CYS A 77 -13.08 0.81 -8.30
C CYS A 77 -13.77 2.18 -8.44
N VAL A 78 -14.95 2.23 -9.02
CA VAL A 78 -15.76 3.45 -9.15
C VAL A 78 -16.18 3.97 -7.78
N MET A 79 -16.55 3.06 -6.88
CA MET A 79 -16.94 3.41 -5.52
C MET A 79 -15.78 4.00 -4.72
N HIS A 80 -14.57 3.43 -4.87
CA HIS A 80 -13.36 3.92 -4.20
C HIS A 80 -12.82 5.22 -4.81
N SER A 81 -12.88 5.35 -6.13
CA SER A 81 -12.25 6.48 -6.84
C SER A 81 -13.07 6.91 -8.05
N PRO A 82 -14.23 7.58 -7.83
CA PRO A 82 -15.08 8.03 -8.92
C PRO A 82 -14.43 9.09 -9.84
N ALA A 83 -13.39 9.76 -9.36
CA ALA A 83 -12.61 10.71 -10.17
C ALA A 83 -11.66 9.99 -11.17
N VAL A 84 -11.38 8.72 -10.97
CA VAL A 84 -10.44 7.95 -11.79
C VAL A 84 -11.16 6.97 -12.71
N PHE A 85 -12.26 6.41 -12.24
CA PHE A 85 -13.00 5.36 -12.93
C PHE A 85 -14.47 5.73 -13.13
N ARG A 86 -15.04 5.22 -14.21
CA ARG A 86 -16.48 5.19 -14.43
C ARG A 86 -16.91 3.84 -14.99
N MET A 87 -18.19 3.53 -14.89
CA MET A 87 -18.76 2.37 -15.58
C MET A 87 -19.11 2.74 -17.01
N ALA A 88 -18.61 1.98 -17.96
CA ALA A 88 -18.98 2.12 -19.36
C ALA A 88 -20.35 1.47 -19.65
N ASP A 89 -20.87 1.69 -20.86
CA ASP A 89 -22.18 1.15 -21.29
C ASP A 89 -22.24 -0.38 -21.27
N ASP A 90 -21.09 -1.05 -21.44
CA ASP A 90 -20.97 -2.50 -21.34
C ASP A 90 -20.86 -3.01 -19.90
N GLN A 91 -21.07 -2.14 -18.91
CA GLN A 91 -20.98 -2.41 -17.47
C GLN A 91 -19.61 -2.86 -17.00
N ARG A 92 -18.57 -2.46 -17.71
CA ARG A 92 -17.18 -2.65 -17.29
C ARG A 92 -16.56 -1.29 -16.95
N ALA A 93 -15.60 -1.32 -16.03
CA ALA A 93 -14.91 -0.09 -15.62
C ALA A 93 -14.01 0.43 -16.74
N GLU A 94 -13.96 1.73 -16.89
CA GLU A 94 -12.98 2.41 -17.72
C GLU A 94 -12.31 3.54 -16.94
N VAL A 95 -11.05 3.84 -17.29
CA VAL A 95 -10.27 4.89 -16.66
C VAL A 95 -10.56 6.21 -17.35
N ILE A 96 -10.97 7.22 -16.58
CA ILE A 96 -11.23 8.58 -17.07
C ILE A 96 -10.10 9.54 -16.77
N ALA A 97 -9.19 9.18 -15.86
CA ALA A 97 -8.01 9.96 -15.51
C ALA A 97 -6.84 9.00 -15.29
N SER A 98 -6.14 8.63 -16.36
CA SER A 98 -5.13 7.57 -16.35
C SER A 98 -3.86 7.94 -15.58
N VAL A 99 -3.46 9.22 -15.58
CA VAL A 99 -2.26 9.67 -14.86
C VAL A 99 -2.67 10.28 -13.54
N GLN A 100 -2.13 9.71 -12.46
CA GLN A 100 -2.42 10.12 -11.09
C GLN A 100 -1.12 10.40 -10.34
N THR A 101 -1.19 11.30 -9.35
CA THR A 101 -0.14 11.46 -8.36
C THR A 101 -0.60 10.79 -7.08
N TRP A 102 -0.05 9.61 -6.77
CA TRP A 102 -0.50 8.84 -5.63
C TRP A 102 0.60 7.99 -5.01
N SER A 103 0.31 7.47 -3.84
CA SER A 103 1.10 6.48 -3.13
C SER A 103 0.31 5.16 -3.02
N PRO A 104 0.94 4.06 -2.57
CA PRO A 104 0.22 2.81 -2.34
C PRO A 104 -1.00 2.93 -1.40
N LEU A 105 -1.05 3.95 -0.55
CA LEU A 105 -2.20 4.20 0.33
C LEU A 105 -3.45 4.60 -0.45
N ASP A 106 -3.29 5.25 -1.59
CA ASP A 106 -4.39 5.68 -2.46
C ASP A 106 -4.91 4.54 -3.36
N GLY A 107 -4.19 3.42 -3.40
CA GLY A 107 -4.45 2.30 -4.32
C GLY A 107 -5.41 1.23 -3.82
N ALA A 108 -6.39 1.57 -3.00
CA ALA A 108 -7.36 0.61 -2.46
C ALA A 108 -8.12 -0.13 -3.58
N TYR A 109 -8.44 0.54 -4.67
CA TYR A 109 -9.12 -0.06 -5.82
C TYR A 109 -8.30 -1.17 -6.49
N VAL A 110 -6.97 -1.10 -6.46
CA VAL A 110 -6.10 -2.16 -7.00
C VAL A 110 -6.23 -3.43 -6.16
N ARG A 111 -6.13 -3.27 -4.84
CA ARG A 111 -6.19 -4.40 -3.90
C ARG A 111 -7.56 -5.05 -3.81
N ASN A 112 -8.60 -4.25 -4.00
CA ASN A 112 -10.00 -4.70 -3.86
C ASN A 112 -10.63 -5.16 -5.16
N CYS A 113 -9.91 -5.12 -6.29
CA CYS A 113 -10.40 -5.67 -7.54
C CYS A 113 -10.39 -7.21 -7.47
N PRO A 114 -11.56 -7.89 -7.52
CA PRO A 114 -11.62 -9.34 -7.33
C PRO A 114 -10.98 -10.15 -8.46
N THR A 115 -10.83 -9.55 -9.64
CA THR A 115 -10.26 -10.22 -10.82
C THR A 115 -8.87 -9.69 -11.19
N TYR A 116 -8.29 -8.83 -10.35
CA TYR A 116 -6.98 -8.21 -10.61
C TYR A 116 -6.89 -7.51 -11.97
N ALA A 117 -7.98 -6.87 -12.37
CA ALA A 117 -8.08 -6.17 -13.65
C ALA A 117 -7.35 -4.83 -13.67
N ILE A 118 -7.02 -4.26 -12.50
CA ILE A 118 -6.43 -2.93 -12.38
C ILE A 118 -4.93 -3.06 -12.14
N SER A 119 -4.15 -2.39 -12.96
CA SER A 119 -2.69 -2.29 -12.83
C SER A 119 -2.25 -0.84 -12.74
N VAL A 120 -1.12 -0.64 -12.07
CA VAL A 120 -0.51 0.68 -11.88
C VAL A 120 0.98 0.55 -12.15
N ARG A 121 1.51 1.51 -12.91
CA ARG A 121 2.93 1.61 -13.20
C ARG A 121 3.38 3.06 -13.08
N LEU A 122 4.68 3.28 -12.95
CA LEU A 122 5.21 4.64 -12.98
C LEU A 122 4.90 5.28 -14.34
N ALA A 123 4.41 6.52 -14.30
CA ALA A 123 4.14 7.25 -15.52
C ALA A 123 5.45 7.58 -16.24
N PRO A 124 5.49 7.53 -17.60
CA PRO A 124 6.66 7.94 -18.35
C PRO A 124 6.99 9.42 -18.12
N PRO A 125 8.29 9.82 -18.19
CA PRO A 125 8.67 11.22 -18.13
C PRO A 125 7.99 12.05 -19.23
N GLY A 126 7.46 13.23 -18.89
CA GLY A 126 6.85 14.15 -19.84
C GLY A 126 5.39 13.89 -20.19
N VAL A 127 4.74 12.96 -19.51
CA VAL A 127 3.30 12.68 -19.68
C VAL A 127 2.49 13.27 -18.54
#